data_c21039dd64a1df6622c121af76ab97bb
#
_entry.id   c21039dd64a1df6622c121af76ab97bb
#
_cell.length_a   1.000
_cell.length_b   1.000
_cell.length_c   1.000
_cell.angle_alpha   90.00
_cell.angle_beta   90.00
_cell.angle_gamma   90.00
#
_symmetry.space_group_name_H-M   'P 1'
#
loop_
_entity.id
_entity.type
_entity.pdbx_description
1 polymer ?
#
loop_
_entity_poly.entity_id
_entity_poly.type
_entity_poly.pdbx_seq_one_letter_code
_entity_poly.pdbx_strand_id
1 'polypeptide(L)'
;TVWSVVGWMAVLLCLPLLYRRLPFVWLAIVFFLCGHSIESTVIGLELHFEHRNYAPAFFMFLPLAIGIDWLGQRYRPRMAIAVTLALMAMLAGMTWQRSLLWADANRLQTYWAMKDPQSARGRNYLISRLVDEKKYSEALAWADKSVQELPHSSLITMSWLRIHVNTGQATEQHFEQAAMQLVQQAFD
;
A
#
# COMPACT_ATOMS: atom_id res chain seq x y z
N THR A 1 -10.56 -8.77 6.45
CA THR A 1 -11.29 -8.93 7.74
C THR A 1 -12.75 -9.28 7.48
N VAL A 2 -13.42 -9.97 8.42
CA VAL A 2 -14.84 -10.36 8.29
C VAL A 2 -15.71 -9.15 7.99
N TRP A 3 -15.46 -8.02 8.64
CA TRP A 3 -16.18 -6.77 8.41
C TRP A 3 -16.07 -6.22 6.99
N SER A 4 -14.92 -6.40 6.34
CA SER A 4 -14.73 -6.01 4.93
C SER A 4 -15.60 -6.86 4.01
N VAL A 5 -15.66 -8.18 4.25
CA VAL A 5 -16.51 -9.09 3.47
C VAL A 5 -17.99 -8.74 3.64
N VAL A 6 -18.45 -8.52 4.88
CA VAL A 6 -19.82 -8.10 5.17
C VAL A 6 -20.14 -6.76 4.49
N GLY A 7 -19.22 -5.80 4.53
CA GLY A 7 -19.39 -4.51 3.86
C GLY A 7 -19.54 -4.66 2.34
N TRP A 8 -18.69 -5.44 1.70
CA TRP A 8 -18.78 -5.70 0.25
C TRP A 8 -20.04 -6.46 -0.13
N MET A 9 -20.45 -7.45 0.66
CA MET A 9 -21.72 -8.17 0.45
C MET A 9 -22.91 -7.21 0.53
N ALA A 10 -22.94 -6.30 1.50
CA ALA A 10 -23.99 -5.29 1.61
C ALA A 10 -24.02 -4.38 0.38
N VAL A 11 -22.86 -3.92 -0.11
CA VAL A 11 -22.77 -3.11 -1.35
C VAL A 11 -23.34 -3.88 -2.54
N LEU A 12 -22.94 -5.15 -2.73
CA LEU A 12 -23.42 -5.97 -3.85
C LEU A 12 -24.94 -6.20 -3.79
N LEU A 13 -25.49 -6.46 -2.61
CA LEU A 13 -26.94 -6.61 -2.40
C LEU A 13 -27.72 -5.32 -2.66
N CYS A 14 -27.12 -4.17 -2.43
CA CYS A 14 -27.72 -2.87 -2.70
C CYS A 14 -27.64 -2.43 -4.17
N LEU A 15 -26.79 -3.07 -5.00
CA LEU A 15 -26.60 -2.68 -6.40
C LEU A 15 -27.91 -2.59 -7.23
N PRO A 16 -28.87 -3.54 -7.14
CA PRO A 16 -30.12 -3.43 -7.90
C PRO A 16 -30.99 -2.22 -7.49
N LEU A 17 -30.96 -1.87 -6.20
CA LEU A 17 -31.65 -0.70 -5.69
C LEU A 17 -30.98 0.60 -6.15
N LEU A 18 -29.64 0.64 -6.12
CA LEU A 18 -28.85 1.77 -6.59
C LEU A 18 -29.06 2.02 -8.08
N TYR A 19 -29.15 0.99 -8.93
CA TYR A 19 -29.41 1.13 -10.34
C TYR A 19 -30.70 1.94 -10.61
N ARG A 20 -31.78 1.68 -9.84
CA ARG A 20 -33.07 2.36 -10.02
C ARG A 20 -33.14 3.74 -9.40
N ARG A 21 -32.45 3.94 -8.28
CA ARG A 21 -32.56 5.17 -7.48
C ARG A 21 -31.44 6.17 -7.71
N LEU A 22 -30.21 5.66 -7.91
CA LEU A 22 -28.97 6.44 -8.03
C LEU A 22 -28.07 5.86 -9.13
N PRO A 23 -28.46 5.97 -10.42
CA PRO A 23 -27.78 5.29 -11.52
C PRO A 23 -26.30 5.69 -11.65
N PHE A 24 -25.94 6.92 -11.32
CA PHE A 24 -24.53 7.37 -11.37
C PHE A 24 -23.67 6.78 -10.25
N VAL A 25 -24.25 6.56 -9.07
CA VAL A 25 -23.57 5.84 -7.96
C VAL A 25 -23.39 4.37 -8.34
N TRP A 26 -24.42 3.77 -8.91
CA TRP A 26 -24.33 2.41 -9.42
C TRP A 26 -23.24 2.26 -10.48
N LEU A 27 -23.18 3.16 -11.47
CA LEU A 27 -22.17 3.18 -12.51
C LEU A 27 -20.76 3.27 -11.91
N ALA A 28 -20.53 4.18 -10.95
CA ALA A 28 -19.26 4.36 -10.28
C ALA A 28 -18.80 3.07 -9.58
N ILE A 29 -19.69 2.44 -8.81
CA ILE A 29 -19.36 1.21 -8.07
C ILE A 29 -19.09 0.05 -9.03
N VAL A 30 -19.96 -0.18 -10.01
CA VAL A 30 -19.79 -1.29 -10.96
C VAL A 30 -18.51 -1.12 -11.76
N PHE A 31 -18.24 0.09 -12.27
CA PHE A 31 -17.01 0.35 -13.02
C PHE A 31 -15.76 0.12 -12.18
N PHE A 32 -15.77 0.56 -10.91
CA PHE A 32 -14.67 0.33 -9.97
C PHE A 32 -14.45 -1.17 -9.73
N LEU A 33 -15.51 -1.91 -9.47
CA LEU A 33 -15.44 -3.36 -9.24
C LEU A 33 -14.97 -4.12 -10.49
N CYS A 34 -15.48 -3.76 -11.67
CA CYS A 34 -15.04 -4.35 -12.93
C CYS A 34 -13.56 -4.07 -13.21
N GLY A 35 -13.10 -2.83 -12.96
CA GLY A 35 -11.70 -2.46 -13.15
C GLY A 35 -10.74 -3.23 -12.23
N HIS A 36 -11.19 -3.59 -11.03
CA HIS A 36 -10.39 -4.37 -10.08
C HIS A 36 -10.58 -5.89 -10.18
N SER A 37 -11.58 -6.36 -10.91
CA SER A 37 -11.92 -7.80 -10.94
C SER A 37 -10.77 -8.68 -11.44
N ILE A 38 -10.01 -8.20 -12.42
CA ILE A 38 -8.89 -8.94 -13.01
C ILE A 38 -7.73 -9.06 -12.02
N GLU A 39 -7.41 -7.96 -11.34
CA GLU A 39 -6.24 -7.88 -10.46
C GLU A 39 -6.47 -8.51 -9.09
N SER A 40 -7.74 -8.56 -8.65
CA SER A 40 -8.08 -9.02 -7.29
C SER A 40 -8.45 -10.50 -7.21
N THR A 41 -8.63 -11.19 -8.34
CA THR A 41 -9.23 -12.53 -8.33
C THR A 41 -8.38 -13.63 -8.96
N VAL A 42 -7.75 -13.40 -10.10
CA VAL A 42 -7.15 -14.47 -10.91
C VAL A 42 -5.64 -14.37 -11.02
N ILE A 43 -5.10 -13.17 -11.04
CA ILE A 43 -3.67 -12.93 -11.19
C ILE A 43 -3.15 -12.41 -9.86
N GLY A 44 -2.37 -13.22 -9.16
CA GLY A 44 -1.63 -12.82 -7.98
C GLY A 44 -0.53 -11.82 -8.36
N LEU A 45 -0.97 -10.62 -8.77
CA LEU A 45 -0.04 -9.54 -9.10
C LEU A 45 0.58 -9.01 -7.81
N GLU A 46 1.89 -9.00 -7.80
CA GLU A 46 2.65 -8.39 -6.72
C GLU A 46 2.26 -6.92 -6.54
N LEU A 47 1.95 -6.57 -5.30
CA LEU A 47 1.84 -5.21 -4.78
C LEU A 47 0.71 -4.33 -5.35
N HIS A 48 0.06 -3.68 -4.42
CA HIS A 48 -0.91 -2.63 -4.68
C HIS A 48 -0.21 -1.36 -5.19
N PHE A 49 -0.22 -1.15 -6.51
CA PHE A 49 0.28 0.09 -7.11
C PHE A 49 -0.83 1.13 -7.20
N GLU A 50 -0.59 2.32 -6.65
CA GLU A 50 -1.57 3.41 -6.62
C GLU A 50 -2.06 3.81 -8.03
N HIS A 51 -1.19 3.76 -9.04
CA HIS A 51 -1.55 4.12 -10.41
C HIS A 51 -2.58 3.18 -11.07
N ARG A 52 -2.72 1.95 -10.60
CA ARG A 52 -3.73 1.01 -11.09
C ARG A 52 -5.15 1.44 -10.71
N ASN A 53 -5.30 2.24 -9.66
CA ASN A 53 -6.59 2.76 -9.23
C ASN A 53 -7.12 3.90 -10.11
N TYR A 54 -6.30 4.53 -10.97
CA TYR A 54 -6.72 5.70 -11.72
C TYR A 54 -7.85 5.40 -12.69
N ALA A 55 -7.74 4.34 -13.48
CA ALA A 55 -8.79 3.94 -14.41
C ALA A 55 -10.05 3.45 -13.69
N PRO A 56 -10.00 2.51 -12.72
CA PRO A 56 -11.18 2.08 -11.96
C PRO A 56 -11.87 3.22 -11.21
N ALA A 57 -11.12 4.18 -10.67
CA ALA A 57 -11.66 5.29 -9.90
C ALA A 57 -12.25 6.41 -10.77
N PHE A 58 -12.13 6.35 -12.09
CA PHE A 58 -12.55 7.44 -12.98
C PHE A 58 -13.99 7.93 -12.73
N PHE A 59 -14.94 7.01 -12.61
CA PHE A 59 -16.33 7.37 -12.36
C PHE A 59 -16.67 7.61 -10.88
N MET A 60 -15.76 7.36 -9.94
CA MET A 60 -16.02 7.59 -8.51
C MET A 60 -16.27 9.06 -8.17
N PHE A 61 -15.73 9.97 -8.97
CA PHE A 61 -15.92 11.41 -8.78
C PHE A 61 -17.24 11.93 -9.36
N LEU A 62 -17.91 11.16 -10.23
CA LEU A 62 -19.19 11.58 -10.84
C LEU A 62 -20.32 11.77 -9.81
N PRO A 63 -20.59 10.82 -8.90
CA PRO A 63 -21.59 11.04 -7.86
C PRO A 63 -21.27 12.23 -6.96
N LEU A 64 -19.98 12.47 -6.68
CA LEU A 64 -19.54 13.62 -5.89
C LEU A 64 -19.85 14.94 -6.61
N ALA A 65 -19.52 15.04 -7.91
CA ALA A 65 -19.81 16.22 -8.72
C ALA A 65 -21.33 16.51 -8.80
N ILE A 66 -22.14 15.46 -9.03
CA ILE A 66 -23.60 15.57 -9.04
C ILE A 66 -24.15 16.00 -7.68
N GLY A 67 -23.59 15.46 -6.59
CA GLY A 67 -23.97 15.83 -5.23
C GLY A 67 -23.68 17.30 -4.91
N ILE A 68 -22.53 17.82 -5.36
CA ILE A 68 -22.14 19.22 -5.21
C ILE A 68 -23.08 20.13 -6.04
N ASP A 69 -23.37 19.74 -7.28
CA ASP A 69 -24.31 20.49 -8.15
C ASP A 69 -25.69 20.53 -7.53
N TRP A 70 -26.22 19.39 -7.07
CA TRP A 70 -27.50 19.32 -6.35
C TRP A 70 -27.52 20.21 -5.10
N LEU A 71 -26.41 20.23 -4.33
CA LEU A 71 -26.27 21.09 -3.15
C LEU A 71 -26.38 22.57 -3.53
N GLY A 72 -25.74 22.97 -4.62
CA GLY A 72 -25.81 24.33 -5.16
C GLY A 72 -27.23 24.76 -5.60
N GLN A 73 -27.90 23.83 -6.29
CA GLN A 73 -29.28 24.05 -6.76
C GLN A 73 -30.31 24.06 -5.62
N ARG A 74 -30.14 23.17 -4.62
CA ARG A 74 -31.10 23.00 -3.53
C ARG A 74 -31.02 24.09 -2.47
N TYR A 75 -29.82 24.59 -2.17
CA TYR A 75 -29.58 25.56 -1.11
C TYR A 75 -29.05 26.89 -1.66
N ARG A 76 -27.78 27.00 -1.92
CA ARG A 76 -27.16 28.21 -2.46
C ARG A 76 -25.89 27.85 -3.29
N PRO A 77 -25.69 28.48 -4.45
CA PRO A 77 -24.50 28.26 -5.27
C PRO A 77 -23.18 28.48 -4.51
N ARG A 78 -23.16 29.43 -3.58
CA ARG A 78 -22.00 29.70 -2.72
C ARG A 78 -21.60 28.52 -1.85
N MET A 79 -22.55 27.69 -1.44
CA MET A 79 -22.25 26.47 -0.67
C MET A 79 -21.56 25.42 -1.54
N ALA A 80 -22.01 25.22 -2.76
CA ALA A 80 -21.36 24.32 -3.71
C ALA A 80 -19.92 24.77 -3.97
N ILE A 81 -19.69 26.06 -4.20
CA ILE A 81 -18.35 26.62 -4.37
C ILE A 81 -17.48 26.39 -3.12
N ALA A 82 -18.01 26.68 -1.93
CA ALA A 82 -17.28 26.49 -0.67
C ALA A 82 -16.88 25.02 -0.45
N VAL A 83 -17.79 24.07 -0.70
CA VAL A 83 -17.52 22.63 -0.60
C VAL A 83 -16.46 22.21 -1.62
N THR A 84 -16.58 22.67 -2.87
CA THR A 84 -15.58 22.37 -3.91
C THR A 84 -14.20 22.89 -3.52
N LEU A 85 -14.09 24.13 -3.07
CA LEU A 85 -12.82 24.72 -2.65
C LEU A 85 -12.24 24.00 -1.42
N ALA A 86 -13.08 23.63 -0.45
CA ALA A 86 -12.65 22.85 0.72
C ALA A 86 -12.11 21.47 0.32
N LEU A 87 -12.78 20.75 -0.59
CA LEU A 87 -12.33 19.47 -1.12
C LEU A 87 -11.02 19.63 -1.90
N MET A 88 -10.90 20.65 -2.75
CA MET A 88 -9.67 20.93 -3.48
C MET A 88 -8.50 21.24 -2.54
N ALA A 89 -8.72 22.06 -1.51
CA ALA A 89 -7.70 22.38 -0.52
C ALA A 89 -7.28 21.13 0.28
N MET A 90 -8.25 20.28 0.67
CA MET A 90 -7.97 19.01 1.34
C MET A 90 -7.14 18.07 0.46
N LEU A 91 -7.54 17.87 -0.80
CA LEU A 91 -6.80 17.01 -1.74
C LEU A 91 -5.41 17.57 -2.04
N ALA A 92 -5.28 18.87 -2.23
CA ALA A 92 -3.99 19.53 -2.41
C ALA A 92 -3.08 19.33 -1.18
N GLY A 93 -3.62 19.48 0.02
CA GLY A 93 -2.89 19.23 1.27
C GLY A 93 -2.44 17.78 1.42
N MET A 94 -3.30 16.82 1.12
CA MET A 94 -2.95 15.40 1.13
C MET A 94 -1.87 15.07 0.08
N THR A 95 -2.00 15.62 -1.12
CA THR A 95 -1.01 15.45 -2.18
C THR A 95 0.33 16.08 -1.80
N TRP A 96 0.32 17.25 -1.20
CA TRP A 96 1.52 17.91 -0.69
C TRP A 96 2.24 17.07 0.37
N GLN A 97 1.52 16.56 1.38
CA GLN A 97 2.10 15.68 2.40
C GLN A 97 2.70 14.42 1.78
N ARG A 98 1.99 13.83 0.81
CA ARG A 98 2.48 12.65 0.09
C ARG A 98 3.73 12.97 -0.72
N SER A 99 3.73 14.08 -1.44
CA SER A 99 4.87 14.55 -2.22
C SER A 99 6.12 14.79 -1.36
N LEU A 100 5.98 15.37 -0.19
CA LEU A 100 7.08 15.54 0.77
C LEU A 100 7.67 14.20 1.25
N LEU A 101 6.83 13.18 1.40
CA LEU A 101 7.29 11.84 1.76
C LEU A 101 8.06 11.19 0.62
N TRP A 102 7.59 11.34 -0.62
CA TRP A 102 8.23 10.78 -1.82
C TRP A 102 9.48 11.55 -2.27
N ALA A 103 9.64 12.81 -1.87
CA ALA A 103 10.80 13.63 -2.20
C ALA A 103 12.10 13.14 -1.54
N ASP A 104 12.00 12.36 -0.46
CA ASP A 104 13.15 11.82 0.28
C ASP A 104 13.03 10.29 0.38
N ALA A 105 13.86 9.58 -0.40
CA ALA A 105 13.87 8.13 -0.43
C ALA A 105 14.15 7.51 0.95
N ASN A 106 15.02 8.13 1.75
CA ASN A 106 15.36 7.64 3.08
C ASN A 106 14.16 7.75 4.04
N ARG A 107 13.46 8.89 3.99
CA ARG A 107 12.25 9.12 4.77
C ARG A 107 11.14 8.14 4.37
N LEU A 108 10.95 7.93 3.08
CA LEU A 108 9.95 7.01 2.54
C LEU A 108 10.20 5.57 2.99
N GLN A 109 11.44 5.09 2.86
CA GLN A 109 11.83 3.73 3.26
C GLN A 109 11.67 3.51 4.76
N THR A 110 12.09 4.47 5.57
CA THR A 110 11.90 4.42 7.03
C THR A 110 10.41 4.38 7.39
N TYR A 111 9.62 5.22 6.74
CA TYR A 111 8.17 5.25 6.94
C TYR A 111 7.52 3.90 6.63
N TRP A 112 7.88 3.24 5.53
CA TRP A 112 7.35 1.93 5.16
C TRP A 112 7.76 0.84 6.15
N ALA A 113 9.04 0.80 6.53
CA ALA A 113 9.53 -0.18 7.48
C ALA A 113 8.85 -0.07 8.86
N MET A 114 8.52 1.17 9.29
CA MET A 114 7.82 1.40 10.57
C MET A 114 6.32 1.15 10.47
N LYS A 115 5.70 1.46 9.34
CA LYS A 115 4.26 1.32 9.15
C LYS A 115 3.82 -0.13 8.99
N ASP A 116 4.64 -0.94 8.35
CA ASP A 116 4.40 -2.37 8.17
C ASP A 116 5.62 -3.18 8.63
N PRO A 117 5.70 -3.50 9.92
CA PRO A 117 6.80 -4.30 10.48
C PRO A 117 6.88 -5.72 9.91
N GLN A 118 5.83 -6.21 9.27
CA GLN A 118 5.83 -7.52 8.62
C GLN A 118 6.29 -7.47 7.16
N SER A 119 6.54 -6.28 6.63
CA SER A 119 7.04 -6.11 5.28
C SER A 119 8.51 -6.48 5.17
N ALA A 120 8.81 -7.62 4.57
CA ALA A 120 10.18 -8.05 4.27
C ALA A 120 10.94 -7.01 3.42
N ARG A 121 10.26 -6.42 2.43
CA ARG A 121 10.84 -5.37 1.58
C ARG A 121 11.16 -4.10 2.37
N GLY A 122 10.25 -3.65 3.23
CA GLY A 122 10.49 -2.48 4.07
C GLY A 122 11.71 -2.66 4.96
N ARG A 123 11.86 -3.83 5.59
CA ARG A 123 13.04 -4.15 6.41
C ARG A 123 14.32 -4.26 5.60
N ASN A 124 14.27 -4.92 4.45
CA ASN A 124 15.42 -5.03 3.57
C ASN A 124 15.92 -3.64 3.10
N TYR A 125 15.01 -2.71 2.77
CA TYR A 125 15.39 -1.34 2.44
C TYR A 125 16.05 -0.61 3.61
N LEU A 126 15.52 -0.76 4.83
CA LEU A 126 16.11 -0.16 6.01
C LEU A 126 17.53 -0.69 6.27
N ILE A 127 17.71 -2.02 6.19
CA ILE A 127 19.02 -2.66 6.33
C ILE A 127 20.00 -2.15 5.26
N SER A 128 19.59 -2.13 4.00
CA SER A 128 20.42 -1.65 2.90
C SER A 128 20.83 -0.19 3.08
N ARG A 129 19.93 0.66 3.50
CA ARG A 129 20.21 2.06 3.81
C ARG A 129 21.26 2.21 4.91
N LEU A 130 21.12 1.47 6.01
CA LEU A 130 22.09 1.50 7.12
C LEU A 130 23.48 1.06 6.66
N VAL A 131 23.56 0.10 5.71
CA VAL A 131 24.82 -0.31 5.07
C VAL A 131 25.40 0.84 4.24
N ASP A 132 24.59 1.52 3.43
CA ASP A 132 25.01 2.65 2.60
C ASP A 132 25.52 3.83 3.46
N GLU A 133 24.88 4.05 4.63
CA GLU A 133 25.30 5.03 5.63
C GLU A 133 26.52 4.55 6.46
N LYS A 134 27.08 3.37 6.19
CA LYS A 134 28.20 2.73 6.92
C LYS A 134 27.91 2.46 8.41
N LYS A 135 26.63 2.40 8.79
CA LYS A 135 26.16 2.07 10.14
C LYS A 135 26.02 0.53 10.30
N TYR A 136 27.12 -0.16 10.14
CA TYR A 136 27.13 -1.64 10.05
C TYR A 136 26.59 -2.32 11.32
N SER A 137 26.87 -1.78 12.51
CA SER A 137 26.38 -2.35 13.77
C SER A 137 24.84 -2.28 13.89
N GLU A 138 24.24 -1.16 13.48
CA GLU A 138 22.79 -1.02 13.44
C GLU A 138 22.15 -1.91 12.36
N ALA A 139 22.79 -1.98 11.19
CA ALA A 139 22.33 -2.83 10.10
C ALA A 139 22.34 -4.33 10.48
N LEU A 140 23.39 -4.79 11.18
CA LEU A 140 23.46 -6.17 11.72
C LEU A 140 22.33 -6.42 12.72
N ALA A 141 22.15 -5.54 13.71
CA ALA A 141 21.08 -5.68 14.70
C ALA A 141 19.69 -5.74 14.05
N TRP A 142 19.44 -4.94 13.01
CA TRP A 142 18.19 -5.00 12.26
C TRP A 142 18.06 -6.27 11.42
N ALA A 143 19.15 -6.77 10.84
CA ALA A 143 19.15 -8.01 10.07
C ALA A 143 18.88 -9.23 10.96
N ASP A 144 19.55 -9.33 12.11
CA ASP A 144 19.35 -10.39 13.10
C ASP A 144 17.92 -10.42 13.64
N LYS A 145 17.39 -9.24 13.98
CA LYS A 145 16.00 -9.12 14.41
C LYS A 145 15.04 -9.53 13.29
N SER A 146 15.30 -9.12 12.07
CA SER A 146 14.42 -9.37 10.94
C SER A 146 14.35 -10.85 10.56
N VAL A 147 15.47 -11.58 10.59
CA VAL A 147 15.49 -13.02 10.27
C VAL A 147 14.76 -13.84 11.34
N GLN A 148 14.75 -13.39 12.60
CA GLN A 148 14.01 -14.03 13.68
C GLN A 148 12.49 -13.79 13.58
N GLU A 149 12.09 -12.57 13.20
CA GLU A 149 10.67 -12.19 13.14
C GLU A 149 10.00 -12.58 11.82
N LEU A 150 10.77 -12.73 10.73
CA LEU A 150 10.31 -13.13 9.40
C LEU A 150 11.09 -14.35 8.89
N PRO A 151 11.03 -15.50 9.58
CA PRO A 151 11.84 -16.68 9.26
C PRO A 151 11.47 -17.32 7.92
N HIS A 152 10.33 -16.95 7.34
CA HIS A 152 9.83 -17.52 6.08
C HIS A 152 10.12 -16.63 4.87
N SER A 153 10.85 -15.52 5.03
CA SER A 153 11.18 -14.61 3.93
C SER A 153 12.58 -14.87 3.39
N SER A 154 12.64 -15.36 2.15
CA SER A 154 13.91 -15.58 1.43
C SER A 154 14.69 -14.26 1.26
N LEU A 155 14.00 -13.15 1.01
CA LEU A 155 14.59 -11.82 0.90
C LEU A 155 15.33 -11.41 2.18
N ILE A 156 14.72 -11.64 3.34
CA ILE A 156 15.32 -11.30 4.64
C ILE A 156 16.51 -12.23 4.95
N THR A 157 16.35 -13.53 4.73
CA THR A 157 17.44 -14.50 4.93
C THR A 157 18.67 -14.16 4.08
N MET A 158 18.46 -13.81 2.81
CA MET A 158 19.55 -13.40 1.93
C MET A 158 20.18 -12.06 2.35
N SER A 159 19.38 -11.10 2.80
CA SER A 159 19.88 -9.81 3.29
C SER A 159 20.69 -9.96 4.57
N TRP A 160 20.23 -10.81 5.48
CA TRP A 160 20.93 -11.15 6.71
C TRP A 160 22.31 -11.80 6.43
N LEU A 161 22.35 -12.80 5.56
CA LEU A 161 23.62 -13.43 5.18
C LEU A 161 24.56 -12.44 4.50
N ARG A 162 24.05 -11.64 3.56
CA ARG A 162 24.83 -10.64 2.83
C ARG A 162 25.52 -9.64 3.76
N ILE A 163 24.83 -9.16 4.82
CA ILE A 163 25.46 -8.20 5.72
C ILE A 163 26.53 -8.84 6.60
N HIS A 164 26.34 -10.07 7.06
CA HIS A 164 27.39 -10.79 7.79
C HIS A 164 28.64 -11.01 6.92
N VAL A 165 28.46 -11.34 5.63
CA VAL A 165 29.58 -11.47 4.69
C VAL A 165 30.27 -10.13 4.47
N ASN A 166 29.51 -9.05 4.22
CA ASN A 166 30.07 -7.72 3.95
C ASN A 166 30.83 -7.11 5.14
N THR A 167 30.44 -7.48 6.35
CA THR A 167 31.11 -7.02 7.58
C THR A 167 32.24 -7.94 8.04
N GLY A 168 32.49 -9.05 7.33
CA GLY A 168 33.50 -10.04 7.70
C GLY A 168 33.12 -10.86 8.95
N GLN A 169 31.88 -10.87 9.36
CA GLN A 169 31.38 -11.60 10.52
C GLN A 169 30.67 -12.91 10.14
N ALA A 170 30.66 -13.27 8.86
CA ALA A 170 30.07 -14.52 8.40
C ALA A 170 30.86 -15.73 8.93
N THR A 171 30.16 -16.70 9.46
CA THR A 171 30.68 -18.00 9.90
C THR A 171 30.03 -19.13 9.09
N GLU A 172 30.61 -20.33 9.13
CA GLU A 172 30.00 -21.49 8.48
C GLU A 172 28.57 -21.75 8.96
N GLN A 173 28.30 -21.51 10.24
CA GLN A 173 26.96 -21.63 10.81
C GLN A 173 25.94 -20.69 10.18
N HIS A 174 26.34 -19.45 9.79
CA HIS A 174 25.46 -18.51 9.10
C HIS A 174 25.07 -19.03 7.71
N PHE A 175 25.99 -19.65 6.99
CA PHE A 175 25.70 -20.25 5.68
C PHE A 175 24.78 -21.47 5.81
N GLU A 176 25.05 -22.37 6.77
CA GLU A 176 24.20 -23.53 7.04
C GLU A 176 22.77 -23.11 7.43
N GLN A 177 22.64 -22.14 8.34
CA GLN A 177 21.34 -21.61 8.74
C GLN A 177 20.58 -21.00 7.56
N ALA A 178 21.25 -20.18 6.75
CA ALA A 178 20.63 -19.59 5.57
C ALA A 178 20.21 -20.67 4.56
N ALA A 179 21.05 -21.67 4.31
CA ALA A 179 20.74 -22.78 3.41
C ALA A 179 19.52 -23.57 3.89
N MET A 180 19.45 -23.91 5.18
CA MET A 180 18.31 -24.63 5.76
C MET A 180 17.02 -23.83 5.62
N GLN A 181 17.05 -22.52 5.92
CA GLN A 181 15.89 -21.66 5.80
C GLN A 181 15.42 -21.52 4.34
N LEU A 182 16.35 -21.28 3.40
CA LEU A 182 16.02 -21.10 1.98
C LEU A 182 15.44 -22.35 1.32
N VAL A 183 15.87 -23.54 1.72
CA VAL A 183 15.31 -24.81 1.21
C VAL A 183 13.85 -25.01 1.66
N GLN A 184 13.49 -24.48 2.82
CA GLN A 184 12.13 -24.61 3.39
C GLN A 184 11.16 -23.49 2.98
N GLN A 185 11.68 -22.43 2.38
CA GLN A 185 10.91 -21.24 2.02
C GLN A 185 10.38 -21.34 0.59
N ALA A 186 9.12 -20.91 0.39
CA ALA A 186 8.66 -20.54 -0.93
C ALA A 186 9.34 -19.23 -1.34
N PHE A 187 9.63 -19.07 -2.63
CA PHE A 187 10.12 -17.79 -3.14
C PHE A 187 9.05 -16.71 -2.94
N ASP A 188 9.45 -15.59 -2.33
CA ASP A 188 8.61 -14.38 -2.15
C ASP A 188 8.34 -13.69 -3.49
#